data_ded36bf51a9d20d55e826ad5786d4710
#
_entry.id   ded36bf51a9d20d55e826ad5786d4710
#
_cell.length_a   1.000
_cell.length_b   1.000
_cell.length_c   1.000
_cell.angle_alpha   90.00
_cell.angle_beta   90.00
_cell.angle_gamma   90.00
#
_symmetry.space_group_name_H-M   'P 1'
#
loop_
_entity.id
_entity.type
_entity.pdbx_description
1 polymer ?
#
loop_
_entity_poly.entity_id
_entity_poly.type
_entity_poly.pdbx_seq_one_letter_code
_entity_poly.pdbx_strand_id
1 'polypeptide(L)'
;MAKTNDFKIAELIRAITFDVANDEIVTTKAIQSKNKQTGGTTYTATTEVALDTFAHASYRAARYVIAMDEGTNFHSTEIMLVHDGSAVTMTSYGTLKDTNLATFDADISGNDVRLLITPASANSTIVKFDRTVVDA
;
A
#
# COMPACT_ATOMS: atom_id res chain seq x y z
N MET A 1 -30.16 17.77 -21.83
CA MET A 1 -29.34 17.88 -20.61
C MET A 1 -28.01 17.17 -20.73
N ALA A 2 -27.29 17.51 -21.77
CA ALA A 2 -25.96 16.94 -22.02
C ALA A 2 -24.85 17.58 -21.14
N LYS A 3 -25.13 18.67 -20.43
CA LYS A 3 -24.14 19.48 -19.73
C LYS A 3 -23.36 18.73 -18.64
N THR A 4 -23.95 17.75 -17.95
CA THR A 4 -23.28 16.99 -16.89
C THR A 4 -22.30 15.97 -17.44
N ASN A 5 -22.59 15.36 -18.60
CA ASN A 5 -21.71 14.42 -19.27
C ASN A 5 -20.55 15.13 -19.97
N ASP A 6 -20.82 16.29 -20.59
CA ASP A 6 -19.80 17.11 -21.23
C ASP A 6 -18.76 17.62 -20.23
N PHE A 7 -19.17 17.98 -19.01
CA PHE A 7 -18.26 18.39 -17.95
C PHE A 7 -17.36 17.24 -17.47
N LYS A 8 -17.89 16.06 -17.32
CA LYS A 8 -17.13 14.85 -16.94
C LYS A 8 -16.13 14.42 -18.01
N ILE A 9 -16.50 14.52 -19.27
CA ILE A 9 -15.59 14.23 -20.40
C ILE A 9 -14.46 15.25 -20.45
N ALA A 10 -14.73 16.54 -20.26
CA ALA A 10 -13.72 17.59 -20.23
C ALA A 10 -12.73 17.42 -19.05
N GLU A 11 -13.23 16.97 -17.90
CA GLU A 11 -12.40 16.68 -16.73
C GLU A 11 -11.54 15.43 -16.95
N LEU A 12 -12.08 14.39 -17.57
CA LEU A 12 -11.33 13.20 -17.95
C LEU A 12 -10.23 13.52 -18.96
N ILE A 13 -10.50 14.33 -20.00
CA ILE A 13 -9.52 14.74 -21.02
C ILE A 13 -8.37 15.52 -20.40
N ARG A 14 -8.61 16.34 -19.37
CA ARG A 14 -7.55 17.07 -18.66
C ARG A 14 -6.64 16.15 -17.84
N ALA A 15 -7.12 14.99 -17.45
CA ALA A 15 -6.36 14.01 -16.65
C ALA A 15 -5.53 13.06 -17.51
N ILE A 16 -5.73 13.07 -18.84
CA ILE A 16 -5.04 12.19 -19.78
C ILE A 16 -4.24 13.05 -20.75
N THR A 17 -2.95 12.83 -20.83
CA THR A 17 -2.05 13.44 -21.81
C THR A 17 -1.52 12.34 -22.72
N PHE A 18 -1.54 12.59 -24.05
CA PHE A 18 -0.93 11.71 -25.01
C PHE A 18 0.50 12.17 -25.28
N ASP A 19 1.46 11.33 -24.97
CA ASP A 19 2.85 11.54 -25.34
C ASP A 19 3.11 10.96 -26.71
N VAL A 20 3.06 11.82 -27.72
CA VAL A 20 3.22 11.46 -29.15
C VAL A 20 4.66 10.99 -29.45
N ALA A 21 5.63 11.40 -28.63
CA ALA A 21 7.03 11.02 -28.83
C ALA A 21 7.31 9.56 -28.44
N ASN A 22 6.57 9.05 -27.46
CA ASN A 22 6.74 7.69 -26.92
C ASN A 22 5.56 6.76 -27.26
N ASP A 23 4.56 7.23 -27.99
CA ASP A 23 3.31 6.48 -28.28
C ASP A 23 2.62 5.97 -27.01
N GLU A 24 2.64 6.81 -25.96
CA GLU A 24 2.17 6.49 -24.63
C GLU A 24 1.02 7.39 -24.19
N ILE A 25 0.08 6.81 -23.43
CA ILE A 25 -0.95 7.57 -22.70
C ILE A 25 -0.41 7.87 -21.31
N VAL A 26 -0.06 9.14 -21.07
CA VAL A 26 0.39 9.59 -19.75
C VAL A 26 -0.80 10.15 -18.96
N THR A 27 -1.05 9.60 -17.79
CA THR A 27 -2.03 10.15 -16.85
C THR A 27 -1.34 11.11 -15.89
N THR A 28 -1.88 12.31 -15.72
CA THR A 28 -1.36 13.31 -14.78
C THR A 28 -1.62 12.93 -13.31
N LYS A 29 -2.49 11.96 -13.09
CA LYS A 29 -2.73 11.33 -11.78
C LYS A 29 -2.58 9.82 -11.94
N ALA A 30 -2.00 9.18 -10.94
CA ALA A 30 -1.96 7.72 -10.89
C ALA A 30 -3.36 7.14 -11.07
N ILE A 31 -3.50 6.17 -11.96
CA ILE A 31 -4.75 5.41 -12.07
C ILE A 31 -4.85 4.56 -10.81
N GLN A 32 -5.67 5.01 -9.87
CA GLN A 32 -5.95 4.24 -8.65
C GLN A 32 -7.18 3.37 -8.87
N SER A 33 -7.00 2.08 -8.78
CA SER A 33 -8.11 1.16 -8.61
C SER A 33 -8.62 1.27 -7.17
N LYS A 34 -9.94 1.17 -6.96
CA LYS A 34 -10.55 1.08 -5.62
C LYS A 34 -9.83 0.06 -4.72
N ASN A 35 -9.39 -1.06 -5.32
CA ASN A 35 -8.83 -2.20 -4.62
C ASN A 35 -7.29 -2.22 -4.64
N LYS A 36 -6.64 -1.20 -5.19
CA LYS A 36 -5.18 -1.12 -5.24
C LYS A 36 -4.69 0.24 -4.73
N GLN A 37 -3.71 0.22 -3.84
CA GLN A 37 -3.11 1.42 -3.26
C GLN A 37 -1.61 1.25 -3.08
N THR A 38 -0.87 2.34 -3.25
CA THR A 38 0.54 2.43 -2.90
C THR A 38 0.72 3.35 -1.71
N GLY A 39 1.72 3.10 -0.89
CA GLY A 39 2.04 3.92 0.25
C GLY A 39 3.48 3.74 0.70
N GLY A 40 3.84 4.45 1.75
CA GLY A 40 5.16 4.31 2.36
C GLY A 40 5.53 5.52 3.20
N THR A 41 6.54 5.31 4.02
CA THR A 41 7.09 6.34 4.91
C THR A 41 8.53 6.00 5.31
N THR A 42 9.18 6.89 6.03
CA THR A 42 10.50 6.67 6.60
C THR A 42 10.39 6.54 8.10
N TYR A 43 11.01 5.50 8.65
CA TYR A 43 11.09 5.24 10.08
C TYR A 43 12.49 5.52 10.62
N THR A 44 12.57 6.08 11.83
CA THR A 44 13.81 6.38 12.56
C THR A 44 13.72 5.94 14.03
N ALA A 45 12.80 5.03 14.33
CA ALA A 45 12.61 4.49 15.68
C ALA A 45 12.20 3.01 15.58
N THR A 46 12.43 2.27 16.65
CA THR A 46 12.11 0.83 16.75
C THR A 46 10.74 0.56 17.38
N THR A 47 9.90 1.59 17.48
CA THR A 47 8.54 1.46 18.04
C THR A 47 7.61 0.85 17.00
N GLU A 48 6.78 -0.11 17.41
CA GLU A 48 5.71 -0.64 16.57
C GLU A 48 4.69 0.44 16.23
N VAL A 49 4.36 0.56 14.96
CA VAL A 49 3.38 1.52 14.45
C VAL A 49 2.58 0.91 13.29
N ALA A 50 1.43 1.48 12.99
CA ALA A 50 0.67 1.09 11.81
C ALA A 50 1.39 1.58 10.54
N LEU A 51 1.76 0.64 9.66
CA LEU A 51 2.26 0.93 8.32
C LEU A 51 1.11 1.34 7.39
N ASP A 52 -0.03 0.65 7.51
CA ASP A 52 -1.21 0.88 6.70
C ASP A 52 -2.48 0.45 7.43
N THR A 53 -3.62 1.03 7.03
CA THR A 53 -4.94 0.70 7.58
C THR A 53 -6.00 0.62 6.48
N PHE A 54 -7.01 -0.21 6.70
CA PHE A 54 -8.21 -0.23 5.85
C PHE A 54 -9.45 -0.66 6.65
N ALA A 55 -10.63 -0.20 6.22
CA ALA A 55 -11.88 -0.48 6.90
C ALA A 55 -12.25 -1.97 6.79
N HIS A 56 -12.43 -2.65 7.92
CA HIS A 56 -12.79 -4.07 7.96
C HIS A 56 -14.18 -4.37 7.38
N ALA A 57 -15.07 -3.38 7.38
CA ALA A 57 -16.40 -3.52 6.79
C ALA A 57 -16.40 -3.45 5.26
N SER A 58 -15.35 -2.88 4.66
CA SER A 58 -15.25 -2.72 3.20
C SER A 58 -14.44 -3.81 2.53
N TYR A 59 -13.44 -4.34 3.21
CA TYR A 59 -12.49 -5.27 2.62
C TYR A 59 -12.26 -6.46 3.56
N ARG A 60 -12.20 -7.67 3.00
CA ARG A 60 -12.05 -8.93 3.74
C ARG A 60 -10.61 -9.39 3.86
N ALA A 61 -9.81 -9.14 2.84
CA ALA A 61 -8.43 -9.59 2.77
C ALA A 61 -7.54 -8.56 2.09
N ALA A 62 -6.24 -8.60 2.37
CA ALA A 62 -5.25 -7.77 1.70
C ALA A 62 -3.98 -8.57 1.40
N ARG A 63 -3.33 -8.18 0.29
CA ARG A 63 -1.98 -8.60 -0.07
C ARG A 63 -1.12 -7.36 -0.20
N TYR A 64 0.06 -7.43 0.40
CA TYR A 64 1.08 -6.39 0.33
C TYR A 64 2.34 -6.93 -0.33
N VAL A 65 2.96 -6.09 -1.14
CA VAL A 65 4.37 -6.22 -1.54
C VAL A 65 5.09 -5.04 -0.90
N ILE A 66 6.08 -5.32 -0.06
CA ILE A 66 6.77 -4.31 0.75
C ILE A 66 8.25 -4.33 0.39
N ALA A 67 8.83 -3.15 0.18
CA ALA A 67 10.26 -2.95 -0.01
C ALA A 67 10.78 -1.96 1.03
N MET A 68 11.92 -2.28 1.63
CA MET A 68 12.60 -1.49 2.65
C MET A 68 14.05 -1.24 2.25
N ASP A 69 14.51 -0.03 2.50
CA ASP A 69 15.85 0.46 2.18
C ASP A 69 16.42 1.24 3.37
N GLU A 70 17.57 0.81 3.89
CA GLU A 70 18.32 1.46 4.96
C GLU A 70 19.68 1.99 4.44
N GLY A 71 19.77 2.29 3.15
CA GLY A 71 20.95 2.81 2.46
C GLY A 71 21.81 1.69 1.84
N THR A 72 22.39 0.84 2.65
CA THR A 72 23.21 -0.30 2.18
C THR A 72 22.52 -1.65 2.37
N ASN A 73 21.47 -1.68 3.16
CA ASN A 73 20.71 -2.89 3.49
C ASN A 73 19.31 -2.85 2.88
N PHE A 74 18.87 -3.97 2.33
CA PHE A 74 17.59 -4.09 1.66
C PHE A 74 16.79 -5.26 2.21
N HIS A 75 15.46 -5.09 2.29
CA HIS A 75 14.54 -6.12 2.70
C HIS A 75 13.24 -5.99 1.91
N SER A 76 12.81 -7.04 1.25
CA SER A 76 11.52 -7.11 0.57
C SER A 76 10.75 -8.34 1.04
N THR A 77 9.44 -8.20 1.21
CA THR A 77 8.58 -9.30 1.62
C THR A 77 7.17 -9.13 1.05
N GLU A 78 6.46 -10.24 0.88
CA GLU A 78 5.03 -10.24 0.64
C GLU A 78 4.29 -10.65 1.91
N ILE A 79 3.16 -10.00 2.18
CA ILE A 79 2.29 -10.31 3.30
C ILE A 79 0.87 -10.52 2.77
N MET A 80 0.26 -11.62 3.17
CA MET A 80 -1.18 -11.82 3.02
C MET A 80 -1.84 -11.80 4.39
N LEU A 81 -2.99 -11.15 4.46
CA LEU A 81 -3.83 -11.16 5.66
C LEU A 81 -5.31 -11.29 5.30
N VAL A 82 -6.05 -11.91 6.21
CA VAL A 82 -7.51 -12.03 6.18
C VAL A 82 -8.03 -11.81 7.60
N HIS A 83 -9.24 -11.31 7.72
CA HIS A 83 -9.90 -11.12 9.02
C HIS A 83 -11.35 -11.61 9.00
N ASP A 84 -11.89 -11.90 10.17
CA ASP A 84 -13.29 -12.27 10.38
C ASP A 84 -14.15 -11.12 10.96
N GLY A 85 -13.56 -9.95 11.16
CA GLY A 85 -14.16 -8.76 11.80
C GLY A 85 -13.77 -8.59 13.27
N SER A 86 -13.15 -9.61 13.88
CA SER A 86 -12.69 -9.60 15.27
C SER A 86 -11.20 -9.89 15.40
N ALA A 87 -10.67 -10.76 14.56
CA ALA A 87 -9.28 -11.18 14.55
C ALA A 87 -8.71 -11.15 13.14
N VAL A 88 -7.40 -10.95 13.05
CA VAL A 88 -6.63 -10.99 11.80
C VAL A 88 -5.72 -12.21 11.82
N THR A 89 -5.69 -12.92 10.69
CA THR A 89 -4.70 -13.94 10.42
C THR A 89 -3.80 -13.45 9.29
N MET A 90 -2.48 -13.50 9.48
CA MET A 90 -1.53 -13.07 8.46
C MET A 90 -0.40 -14.08 8.27
N THR A 91 0.22 -14.01 7.12
CA THR A 91 1.45 -14.74 6.80
C THR A 91 2.37 -13.85 5.97
N SER A 92 3.68 -13.96 6.22
CA SER A 92 4.73 -13.37 5.40
C SER A 92 5.37 -14.47 4.56
N TYR A 93 5.61 -14.19 3.29
CA TYR A 93 6.25 -15.13 2.36
C TYR A 93 7.06 -14.36 1.31
N GLY A 94 7.85 -15.07 0.50
CA GLY A 94 8.65 -14.43 -0.54
C GLY A 94 9.65 -13.42 -0.01
N THR A 95 10.17 -13.62 1.21
CA THR A 95 11.09 -12.68 1.85
C THR A 95 12.50 -12.78 1.26
N LEU A 96 13.00 -11.64 0.77
CA LEU A 96 14.35 -11.45 0.25
C LEU A 96 15.01 -10.34 1.07
N LYS A 97 16.15 -10.62 1.67
CA LYS A 97 16.86 -9.65 2.51
C LYS A 97 18.33 -10.00 2.64
N ASP A 98 19.18 -8.99 2.71
CA ASP A 98 20.56 -9.09 3.21
C ASP A 98 20.59 -8.93 4.73
N THR A 99 19.75 -8.05 5.27
CA THR A 99 19.58 -7.78 6.70
C THR A 99 18.11 -7.69 7.05
N ASN A 100 17.73 -8.12 8.25
CA ASN A 100 16.36 -7.95 8.72
C ASN A 100 16.12 -6.49 9.13
N LEU A 101 15.33 -5.75 8.35
CA LEU A 101 15.05 -4.33 8.61
C LEU A 101 13.78 -4.09 9.42
N ALA A 102 12.85 -5.05 9.44
CA ALA A 102 11.63 -4.95 10.25
C ALA A 102 10.97 -6.31 10.47
N THR A 103 10.07 -6.33 11.45
CA THR A 103 9.07 -7.37 11.65
C THR A 103 7.67 -6.81 11.45
N PHE A 104 6.70 -7.66 11.16
CA PHE A 104 5.33 -7.28 10.86
C PHE A 104 4.35 -8.05 11.75
N ASP A 105 3.26 -7.37 12.11
CA ASP A 105 2.10 -7.96 12.75
C ASP A 105 0.83 -7.32 12.18
N ALA A 106 -0.35 -7.83 12.54
CA ALA A 106 -1.61 -7.26 12.10
C ALA A 106 -2.68 -7.39 13.20
N ASP A 107 -3.51 -6.37 13.34
CA ASP A 107 -4.61 -6.36 14.30
C ASP A 107 -5.85 -5.64 13.76
N ILE A 108 -6.92 -5.64 14.55
CA ILE A 108 -8.08 -4.78 14.36
C ILE A 108 -8.11 -3.75 15.51
N SER A 109 -8.20 -2.48 15.13
CA SER A 109 -8.36 -1.38 16.06
C SER A 109 -9.58 -0.54 15.67
N GLY A 110 -10.63 -0.57 16.48
CA GLY A 110 -11.90 0.06 16.13
C GLY A 110 -12.51 -0.57 14.86
N ASN A 111 -12.69 0.23 13.84
CA ASN A 111 -13.27 -0.20 12.55
C ASN A 111 -12.21 -0.56 11.48
N ASP A 112 -10.93 -0.54 11.85
CA ASP A 112 -9.83 -0.68 10.91
C ASP A 112 -9.00 -1.94 11.18
N VAL A 113 -8.68 -2.66 10.11
CA VAL A 113 -7.57 -3.61 10.07
C VAL A 113 -6.29 -2.80 9.90
N ARG A 114 -5.27 -3.10 10.72
CA ARG A 114 -3.96 -2.46 10.64
C ARG A 114 -2.89 -3.49 10.31
N LEU A 115 -2.05 -3.16 9.35
CA LEU A 115 -0.76 -3.81 9.19
C LEU A 115 0.26 -3.03 10.03
N LEU A 116 0.88 -3.69 10.99
CA LEU A 116 1.85 -3.12 11.90
C LEU A 116 3.27 -3.42 11.44
N ILE A 117 4.17 -2.49 11.68
CA ILE A 117 5.60 -2.63 11.41
C ILE A 117 6.39 -2.26 12.66
N THR A 118 7.40 -3.07 12.99
CA THR A 118 8.41 -2.77 14.00
C THR A 118 9.77 -2.73 13.33
N PRO A 119 10.34 -1.54 13.07
CA PRO A 119 11.67 -1.42 12.48
C PRO A 119 12.74 -2.03 13.39
N ALA A 120 13.74 -2.68 12.82
CA ALA A 120 14.78 -3.40 13.56
C ALA A 120 15.84 -2.46 14.17
N SER A 121 15.97 -1.24 13.62
CA SER A 121 16.94 -0.24 14.07
C SER A 121 16.32 1.16 14.09
N ALA A 122 17.02 2.11 14.70
CA ALA A 122 16.70 3.54 14.67
C ALA A 122 17.33 4.26 13.46
N ASN A 123 17.99 3.55 12.57
CA ASN A 123 18.50 4.14 11.33
C ASN A 123 17.33 4.53 10.42
N SER A 124 17.59 5.50 9.54
CA SER A 124 16.60 5.94 8.58
C SER A 124 16.27 4.80 7.61
N THR A 125 15.12 4.18 7.79
CA THR A 125 14.61 3.08 6.96
C THR A 125 13.43 3.56 6.13
N ILE A 126 13.61 3.62 4.82
CA ILE A 126 12.55 3.95 3.87
C ILE A 126 11.74 2.69 3.61
N VAL A 127 10.43 2.76 3.82
CA VAL A 127 9.50 1.66 3.57
C VAL A 127 8.49 2.09 2.52
N LYS A 128 8.30 1.28 1.50
CA LYS A 128 7.27 1.45 0.47
C LYS A 128 6.50 0.17 0.29
N PHE A 129 5.21 0.29 -0.03
CA PHE A 129 4.37 -0.87 -0.27
C PHE A 129 3.35 -0.63 -1.39
N ASP A 130 3.00 -1.73 -2.03
CA ASP A 130 1.79 -1.88 -2.84
C ASP A 130 0.81 -2.77 -2.10
N ARG A 131 -0.44 -2.32 -1.97
CA ARG A 131 -1.54 -3.09 -1.40
C ARG A 131 -2.59 -3.40 -2.45
N THR A 132 -3.05 -4.63 -2.47
CA THR A 132 -4.28 -5.05 -3.16
C THR A 132 -5.25 -5.63 -2.13
N VAL A 133 -6.52 -5.19 -2.15
CA VAL A 133 -7.55 -5.67 -1.23
C VAL A 133 -8.66 -6.43 -1.96
N VAL A 134 -9.34 -7.30 -1.23
CA VAL A 134 -10.54 -8.03 -1.69
C VAL A 134 -11.72 -7.52 -0.89
N ASP A 135 -12.82 -7.20 -1.58
CA ASP A 135 -14.05 -6.68 -0.97
C ASP A 135 -14.63 -7.69 0.04
N ALA A 136 -15.30 -7.17 1.06
CA ALA A 136 -15.94 -7.96 2.11
C ALA A 136 -17.29 -8.55 1.65
#